data_1ebbc93b1cb33c137ce0141272a62759
#
_entry.id   1ebbc93b1cb33c137ce0141272a62759
#
_cell.length_a   1.000
_cell.length_b   1.000
_cell.length_c   1.000
_cell.angle_alpha   90.00
_cell.angle_beta   90.00
_cell.angle_gamma   90.00
#
_symmetry.space_group_name_H-M   'P 1'
#
loop_
_entity.id
_entity.type
_entity.pdbx_description
1 polymer ?
#
loop_
_entity_poly.entity_id
_entity_poly.type
_entity_poly.pdbx_seq_one_letter_code
_entity_poly.pdbx_strand_id
1 'polypeptide(L)'
;MEDINIHKLKTGIVDLMSVHNRSEWIYRVRQSYQARDQIKKKKRMIFINIETVYSSKREQITKAVARRLRGKQMTCPPKFMGDIRVILGPGVARKLYYSLTKYSTSHHVQQVLSTQAVVLERYWLHHAAFTISKFYNETDLPPRGHHMYRWPRDLLAPDVLFFVNATKNVGLATGFDQPYTAFTERLIQVFRRVDGVKVVELSPSKNYLVVVKNIISYIREQFRDHPDINLPGLDLPGGVLQKDITKR
;
A
#
# COMPACT_ATOMS: atom_id res chain seq x y z
N MET A 1 21.94 -24.36 7.53
CA MET A 1 20.53 -23.89 7.48
C MET A 1 19.88 -24.43 8.74
N GLU A 2 19.69 -23.58 9.73
CA GLU A 2 19.03 -24.00 10.98
C GLU A 2 17.55 -24.23 10.68
N ASP A 3 17.08 -25.43 10.99
CA ASP A 3 15.65 -25.77 10.92
C ASP A 3 14.88 -24.85 11.86
N ILE A 4 14.15 -23.90 11.28
CA ILE A 4 13.27 -23.02 12.03
C ILE A 4 12.18 -23.89 12.65
N ASN A 5 12.25 -24.09 13.96
CA ASN A 5 11.30 -24.89 14.71
C ASN A 5 9.91 -24.22 14.65
N ILE A 6 9.08 -24.72 13.75
CA ILE A 6 7.71 -24.23 13.45
C ILE A 6 6.83 -24.21 14.72
N HIS A 7 7.08 -25.11 15.66
CA HIS A 7 6.35 -25.17 16.93
C HIS A 7 6.70 -23.97 17.82
N LYS A 8 7.97 -23.59 17.92
CA LYS A 8 8.43 -22.39 18.64
C LYS A 8 7.89 -21.10 18.00
N LEU A 9 7.79 -21.04 16.67
CA LEU A 9 7.18 -19.92 15.97
C LEU A 9 5.68 -19.81 16.25
N LYS A 10 4.95 -20.94 16.26
CA LYS A 10 3.52 -20.95 16.61
C LYS A 10 3.30 -20.55 18.06
N THR A 11 4.08 -21.04 18.98
CA THR A 11 4.00 -20.71 20.41
C THR A 11 4.38 -19.23 20.62
N GLY A 12 5.45 -18.74 20.01
CA GLY A 12 5.84 -17.33 20.09
C GLY A 12 4.81 -16.36 19.49
N ILE A 13 4.10 -16.74 18.42
CA ILE A 13 3.01 -15.94 17.86
C ILE A 13 1.79 -15.95 18.81
N VAL A 14 1.49 -17.08 19.44
CA VAL A 14 0.40 -17.19 20.43
C VAL A 14 0.74 -16.40 21.70
N ASP A 15 1.99 -16.44 22.16
CA ASP A 15 2.46 -15.68 23.33
C ASP A 15 2.51 -14.17 23.08
N LEU A 16 2.92 -13.75 21.88
CA LEU A 16 2.79 -12.35 21.43
C LEU A 16 1.33 -11.87 21.34
N MET A 17 0.39 -12.81 21.32
CA MET A 17 -1.06 -12.57 21.24
C MET A 17 -1.75 -12.71 22.59
N SER A 18 -1.03 -13.08 23.66
CA SER A 18 -1.58 -13.06 25.01
C SER A 18 -2.04 -11.64 25.37
N VAL A 19 -3.17 -11.53 26.06
CA VAL A 19 -3.85 -10.25 26.35
C VAL A 19 -2.91 -9.23 27.01
N HIS A 20 -1.95 -9.69 27.77
CA HIS A 20 -0.99 -8.83 28.49
C HIS A 20 0.02 -8.14 27.57
N ASN A 21 0.58 -8.86 26.60
CA ASN A 21 1.49 -8.31 25.59
C ASN A 21 0.79 -7.40 24.58
N ARG A 22 -0.49 -7.58 24.33
CA ARG A 22 -1.27 -6.74 23.43
C ARG A 22 -1.39 -5.30 23.93
N SER A 23 -1.60 -5.12 25.22
CA SER A 23 -1.72 -3.80 25.84
C SER A 23 -0.40 -3.05 25.83
N GLU A 24 0.71 -3.73 26.14
CA GLU A 24 2.04 -3.13 26.15
C GLU A 24 2.52 -2.81 24.72
N TRP A 25 2.24 -3.68 23.75
CA TRP A 25 2.57 -3.42 22.35
C TRP A 25 1.77 -2.24 21.79
N ILE A 26 0.45 -2.19 22.06
CA ILE A 26 -0.42 -1.05 21.70
C ILE A 26 0.07 0.22 22.41
N TYR A 27 0.50 0.14 23.65
CA TYR A 27 1.04 1.26 24.40
C TYR A 27 2.37 1.77 23.80
N ARG A 28 3.32 0.91 23.47
CA ARG A 28 4.59 1.27 22.82
C ARG A 28 4.35 1.85 21.42
N VAL A 29 3.44 1.28 20.66
CA VAL A 29 3.01 1.84 19.37
C VAL A 29 2.39 3.22 19.58
N ARG A 30 1.50 3.41 20.56
CA ARG A 30 0.92 4.72 20.89
C ARG A 30 1.97 5.72 21.35
N GLN A 31 2.91 5.33 22.19
CA GLN A 31 4.01 6.21 22.63
C GLN A 31 4.88 6.66 21.45
N SER A 32 5.20 5.77 20.53
CA SER A 32 5.93 6.14 19.31
C SER A 32 5.16 7.13 18.43
N TYR A 33 3.83 7.11 18.48
CA TYR A 33 2.97 8.10 17.81
C TYR A 33 2.89 9.43 18.56
N GLN A 34 2.83 9.42 19.91
CA GLN A 34 2.73 10.63 20.73
C GLN A 34 4.06 11.42 20.82
N ALA A 35 5.21 10.73 20.80
CA ALA A 35 6.51 11.39 20.70
C ALA A 35 6.68 12.19 19.38
N ARG A 36 5.79 11.98 18.41
CA ARG A 36 5.77 12.66 17.12
C ARG A 36 5.27 14.09 17.16
N ASP A 37 4.34 14.42 18.07
CA ASP A 37 3.73 15.76 18.14
C ASP A 37 4.72 16.82 18.69
N GLN A 38 5.82 16.40 19.31
CA GLN A 38 6.81 17.29 19.88
C GLN A 38 8.05 17.52 19.00
N ILE A 39 8.23 16.76 17.90
CA ILE A 39 9.33 17.01 16.97
C ILE A 39 8.90 18.13 16.03
N LYS A 40 9.49 19.33 16.19
CA LYS A 40 9.39 20.43 15.23
C LYS A 40 9.48 19.87 13.82
N LYS A 41 8.45 20.12 13.00
CA LYS A 41 8.19 19.58 11.67
C LYS A 41 9.39 19.67 10.73
N LYS A 42 10.29 18.70 10.79
CA LYS A 42 11.29 18.51 9.75
C LYS A 42 10.54 17.96 8.53
N LYS A 43 10.69 18.59 7.38
CA LYS A 43 10.13 18.08 6.12
C LYS A 43 10.53 16.62 5.96
N ARG A 44 9.55 15.74 5.77
CA ARG A 44 9.78 14.32 5.47
C ARG A 44 9.60 14.05 3.98
N MET A 45 10.06 12.91 3.55
CA MET A 45 9.83 12.44 2.19
C MET A 45 8.38 11.99 1.99
N ILE A 46 7.93 11.96 0.74
CA ILE A 46 6.57 11.54 0.37
C ILE A 46 6.34 10.05 0.60
N PHE A 47 5.17 9.71 1.10
CA PHE A 47 4.65 8.34 1.21
C PHE A 47 3.51 8.11 0.21
N ILE A 48 3.73 7.22 -0.74
CA ILE A 48 2.78 6.89 -1.81
C ILE A 48 2.35 5.44 -1.64
N ASN A 49 1.05 5.18 -1.73
CA ASN A 49 0.51 3.83 -1.86
C ASN A 49 -0.04 3.63 -3.27
N ILE A 50 0.28 2.48 -3.89
CA ILE A 50 -0.23 2.10 -5.22
C ILE A 50 -1.04 0.83 -5.09
N GLU A 51 -2.30 0.94 -5.47
CA GLU A 51 -3.26 -0.16 -5.54
C GLU A 51 -3.70 -0.37 -6.99
N THR A 52 -3.93 -1.62 -7.33
CA THR A 52 -4.46 -1.99 -8.65
C THR A 52 -5.51 -3.07 -8.49
N VAL A 53 -6.52 -3.05 -9.30
CA VAL A 53 -7.53 -4.13 -9.33
C VAL A 53 -6.87 -5.46 -9.67
N TYR A 54 -6.04 -5.47 -10.71
CA TYR A 54 -5.30 -6.66 -11.12
C TYR A 54 -3.85 -6.62 -10.63
N SER A 55 -3.31 -7.79 -10.31
CA SER A 55 -1.94 -7.91 -9.77
C SER A 55 -0.85 -7.67 -10.84
N SER A 56 -1.17 -7.92 -12.12
CA SER A 56 -0.24 -7.70 -13.22
C SER A 56 0.19 -6.23 -13.27
N LYS A 57 1.48 -6.01 -13.51
CA LYS A 57 2.10 -4.68 -13.64
C LYS A 57 2.16 -3.81 -12.38
N ARG A 58 1.48 -4.14 -11.27
CA ARG A 58 1.54 -3.33 -10.03
C ARG A 58 2.98 -3.17 -9.53
N GLU A 59 3.72 -4.26 -9.43
CA GLU A 59 5.13 -4.22 -9.02
C GLU A 59 5.97 -3.38 -9.99
N GLN A 60 5.74 -3.52 -11.29
CA GLN A 60 6.45 -2.74 -12.31
C GLN A 60 6.17 -1.23 -12.16
N ILE A 61 4.91 -0.85 -11.97
CA ILE A 61 4.50 0.55 -11.74
C ILE A 61 5.17 1.07 -10.47
N THR A 62 5.02 0.35 -9.35
CA THR A 62 5.57 0.74 -8.05
C THR A 62 7.09 0.92 -8.12
N LYS A 63 7.79 -0.03 -8.74
CA LYS A 63 9.25 0.03 -8.94
C LYS A 63 9.67 1.21 -9.81
N ALA A 64 8.95 1.47 -10.89
CA ALA A 64 9.25 2.57 -11.79
C ALA A 64 8.99 3.94 -11.13
N VAL A 65 7.92 4.09 -10.37
CA VAL A 65 7.64 5.31 -9.59
C VAL A 65 8.71 5.54 -8.54
N ALA A 66 9.06 4.50 -7.77
CA ALA A 66 10.10 4.59 -6.75
C ALA A 66 11.46 5.04 -7.35
N ARG A 67 11.87 4.48 -8.48
CA ARG A 67 13.10 4.90 -9.20
C ARG A 67 13.07 6.38 -9.59
N ARG A 68 11.92 6.87 -10.10
CA ARG A 68 11.77 8.28 -10.50
C ARG A 68 11.87 9.24 -9.31
N LEU A 69 11.41 8.82 -8.15
CA LEU A 69 11.47 9.59 -6.91
C LEU A 69 12.78 9.36 -6.12
N ARG A 70 13.73 8.57 -6.65
CA ARG A 70 14.91 8.10 -5.90
C ARG A 70 14.53 7.52 -4.53
N GLY A 71 13.36 6.89 -4.48
CA GLY A 71 12.73 6.37 -3.29
C GLY A 71 12.86 4.87 -3.16
N LYS A 72 12.37 4.36 -2.04
CA LYS A 72 12.33 2.93 -1.71
C LYS A 72 11.01 2.31 -2.14
N GLN A 73 11.07 1.24 -2.93
CA GLN A 73 9.92 0.37 -3.17
C GLN A 73 9.73 -0.55 -1.96
N MET A 74 8.49 -0.66 -1.50
CA MET A 74 8.11 -1.58 -0.44
C MET A 74 6.83 -2.33 -0.82
N THR A 75 6.56 -3.43 -0.14
CA THR A 75 5.32 -4.23 -0.30
C THR A 75 4.75 -4.63 1.05
N CYS A 76 3.44 -4.75 1.14
CA CYS A 76 2.75 -5.29 2.30
C CYS A 76 1.94 -6.54 1.91
N PRO A 77 2.21 -7.70 2.51
CA PRO A 77 3.22 -8.01 3.53
C PRO A 77 4.65 -7.81 3.05
N PRO A 78 5.60 -7.53 3.95
CA PRO A 78 7.01 -7.53 3.63
C PRO A 78 7.45 -8.88 3.06
N LYS A 79 8.37 -8.89 2.10
CA LYS A 79 8.78 -10.14 1.40
C LYS A 79 9.25 -11.23 2.36
N PHE A 80 10.03 -10.86 3.39
CA PHE A 80 10.55 -11.82 4.39
C PHE A 80 9.45 -12.47 5.26
N MET A 81 8.25 -11.92 5.28
CA MET A 81 7.10 -12.48 5.99
C MET A 81 6.20 -13.35 5.09
N GLY A 82 6.50 -13.44 3.80
CA GLY A 82 5.64 -14.10 2.80
C GLY A 82 5.35 -15.57 3.13
N ASP A 83 6.37 -16.31 3.57
CA ASP A 83 6.29 -17.74 3.82
C ASP A 83 5.44 -18.08 5.04
N ILE A 84 5.41 -17.19 6.04
CA ILE A 84 4.59 -17.34 7.25
C ILE A 84 3.10 -17.50 6.88
N ARG A 85 2.64 -16.80 5.85
CA ARG A 85 1.26 -16.89 5.37
C ARG A 85 0.88 -18.32 4.94
N VAL A 86 1.80 -19.03 4.33
CA VAL A 86 1.56 -20.41 3.83
C VAL A 86 1.43 -21.36 5.01
N ILE A 87 2.31 -21.20 6.00
CA ILE A 87 2.37 -22.05 7.20
C ILE A 87 1.12 -21.91 8.07
N LEU A 88 0.56 -20.69 8.17
CA LEU A 88 -0.57 -20.41 9.07
C LEU A 88 -1.90 -21.00 8.62
N GLY A 89 -2.04 -21.49 7.39
CA GLY A 89 -3.32 -21.99 6.89
C GLY A 89 -4.46 -20.94 6.94
N PRO A 90 -5.69 -21.30 6.57
CA PRO A 90 -6.85 -20.44 6.71
C PRO A 90 -7.26 -20.30 8.20
N GLY A 91 -7.88 -19.18 8.59
CA GLY A 91 -8.43 -18.97 9.93
C GLY A 91 -8.00 -17.68 10.61
N VAL A 92 -8.18 -17.62 11.92
CA VAL A 92 -7.91 -16.44 12.75
C VAL A 92 -6.43 -16.05 12.72
N ALA A 93 -5.52 -17.03 12.82
CA ALA A 93 -4.07 -16.78 12.77
C ALA A 93 -3.65 -16.05 11.49
N ARG A 94 -4.21 -16.43 10.34
CA ARG A 94 -3.94 -15.73 9.07
C ARG A 94 -4.51 -14.29 9.06
N LYS A 95 -5.67 -14.06 9.65
CA LYS A 95 -6.24 -12.69 9.77
C LYS A 95 -5.34 -11.80 10.63
N LEU A 96 -4.86 -12.33 11.76
CA LEU A 96 -3.94 -11.63 12.66
C LEU A 96 -2.59 -11.37 12.02
N TYR A 97 -2.06 -12.31 11.26
CA TYR A 97 -0.86 -12.12 10.44
C TYR A 97 -1.01 -10.91 9.50
N TYR A 98 -2.11 -10.81 8.76
CA TYR A 98 -2.34 -9.66 7.88
C TYR A 98 -2.49 -8.34 8.64
N SER A 99 -3.02 -8.36 9.85
CA SER A 99 -3.07 -7.17 10.70
C SER A 99 -1.67 -6.77 11.16
N LEU A 100 -0.89 -7.72 11.67
CA LEU A 100 0.48 -7.49 12.12
C LEU A 100 1.37 -6.94 10.99
N THR A 101 1.27 -7.51 9.79
CA THR A 101 2.09 -7.07 8.64
C THR A 101 1.81 -5.63 8.25
N LYS A 102 0.58 -5.12 8.39
CA LYS A 102 0.27 -3.72 8.13
C LYS A 102 0.98 -2.79 9.11
N TYR A 103 0.92 -3.10 10.40
CA TYR A 103 1.60 -2.28 11.42
C TYR A 103 3.13 -2.36 11.33
N SER A 104 3.67 -3.54 11.07
CA SER A 104 5.10 -3.72 10.82
C SER A 104 5.56 -2.93 9.59
N THR A 105 4.80 -2.98 8.49
CA THR A 105 5.07 -2.17 7.30
C THR A 105 4.98 -0.68 7.60
N SER A 106 3.96 -0.24 8.32
CA SER A 106 3.77 1.15 8.75
C SER A 106 4.99 1.67 9.52
N HIS A 107 5.44 0.90 10.50
CA HIS A 107 6.63 1.25 11.28
C HIS A 107 7.89 1.38 10.42
N HIS A 108 8.12 0.42 9.53
CA HIS A 108 9.27 0.48 8.61
C HIS A 108 9.17 1.66 7.63
N VAL A 109 8.00 1.96 7.10
CA VAL A 109 7.78 3.15 6.26
C VAL A 109 8.15 4.40 7.02
N GLN A 110 7.72 4.56 8.27
CA GLN A 110 8.05 5.72 9.10
C GLN A 110 9.55 5.95 9.27
N GLN A 111 10.32 4.88 9.48
CA GLN A 111 11.76 4.96 9.60
C GLN A 111 12.43 5.45 8.31
N VAL A 112 11.95 4.97 7.16
CA VAL A 112 12.51 5.30 5.84
C VAL A 112 12.16 6.73 5.42
N LEU A 113 10.98 7.24 5.77
CA LEU A 113 10.49 8.55 5.34
C LEU A 113 11.34 9.74 5.83
N SER A 114 12.22 9.54 6.78
CA SER A 114 13.17 10.57 7.21
C SER A 114 14.26 10.86 6.16
N THR A 115 14.54 9.88 5.28
CA THR A 115 15.65 9.93 4.32
C THR A 115 15.25 9.69 2.88
N GLN A 116 14.20 8.88 2.63
CA GLN A 116 13.80 8.47 1.29
C GLN A 116 12.27 8.50 1.11
N ALA A 117 11.83 8.84 -0.10
CA ALA A 117 10.45 8.63 -0.51
C ALA A 117 10.10 7.13 -0.45
N VAL A 118 8.88 6.81 -0.07
CA VAL A 118 8.41 5.41 -0.04
C VAL A 118 7.26 5.25 -1.02
N VAL A 119 7.38 4.23 -1.87
CA VAL A 119 6.32 3.78 -2.77
C VAL A 119 5.95 2.36 -2.37
N LEU A 120 4.79 2.22 -1.75
CA LEU A 120 4.28 0.97 -1.20
C LEU A 120 3.24 0.36 -2.12
N GLU A 121 3.43 -0.90 -2.50
CA GLU A 121 2.39 -1.67 -3.16
C GLU A 121 1.59 -2.49 -2.14
N ARG A 122 0.28 -2.48 -2.28
CA ARG A 122 -0.67 -3.05 -1.33
C ARG A 122 -0.49 -2.43 0.06
N TYR A 123 -1.57 -2.30 0.75
CA TYR A 123 -1.53 -1.85 2.14
C TYR A 123 -2.86 -2.19 2.80
N TRP A 124 -3.34 -1.33 3.70
CA TRP A 124 -4.60 -1.55 4.40
C TRP A 124 -5.79 -1.67 3.45
N LEU A 125 -5.88 -0.76 2.49
CA LEU A 125 -7.03 -0.71 1.58
C LEU A 125 -7.19 -1.95 0.72
N HIS A 126 -6.09 -2.57 0.29
CA HIS A 126 -6.13 -3.82 -0.46
C HIS A 126 -6.90 -4.92 0.28
N HIS A 127 -6.60 -5.10 1.57
CA HIS A 127 -7.27 -6.11 2.39
C HIS A 127 -8.69 -5.70 2.77
N ALA A 128 -8.92 -4.43 3.09
CA ALA A 128 -10.25 -3.92 3.41
C ALA A 128 -11.19 -4.08 2.20
N ALA A 129 -10.75 -3.64 1.02
CA ALA A 129 -11.53 -3.76 -0.21
C ALA A 129 -11.86 -5.21 -0.55
N PHE A 130 -10.86 -6.10 -0.49
CA PHE A 130 -11.09 -7.53 -0.75
C PHE A 130 -12.09 -8.13 0.25
N THR A 131 -11.94 -7.83 1.53
CA THR A 131 -12.82 -8.36 2.58
C THR A 131 -14.25 -7.85 2.41
N ILE A 132 -14.44 -6.55 2.24
CA ILE A 132 -15.76 -5.96 2.04
C ILE A 132 -16.43 -6.53 0.79
N SER A 133 -15.70 -6.57 -0.34
CA SER A 133 -16.24 -7.10 -1.61
C SER A 133 -16.59 -8.59 -1.55
N LYS A 134 -15.99 -9.34 -0.62
CA LYS A 134 -16.31 -10.76 -0.40
C LYS A 134 -17.58 -10.96 0.43
N PHE A 135 -17.83 -10.09 1.42
CA PHE A 135 -18.94 -10.25 2.35
C PHE A 135 -20.22 -9.55 1.92
N TYR A 136 -20.15 -8.56 1.05
CA TYR A 136 -21.29 -7.78 0.59
C TYR A 136 -21.56 -8.00 -0.91
N ASN A 137 -22.83 -8.03 -1.28
CA ASN A 137 -23.25 -7.98 -2.68
C ASN A 137 -23.20 -6.52 -3.18
N GLU A 138 -23.38 -6.31 -4.47
CA GLU A 138 -23.32 -4.97 -5.08
C GLU A 138 -24.39 -4.05 -4.54
N THR A 139 -25.59 -4.57 -4.30
CA THR A 139 -26.75 -3.85 -3.75
C THR A 139 -26.61 -3.54 -2.27
N ASP A 140 -25.82 -4.33 -1.54
CA ASP A 140 -25.75 -4.31 -0.06
C ASP A 140 -24.47 -3.65 0.46
N LEU A 141 -23.64 -3.12 -0.45
CA LEU A 141 -22.44 -2.40 -0.03
C LEU A 141 -22.79 -1.24 0.91
N PRO A 142 -22.14 -1.14 2.09
CA PRO A 142 -22.38 -0.04 3.02
C PRO A 142 -22.33 1.32 2.32
N PRO A 143 -23.15 2.30 2.71
CA PRO A 143 -23.17 3.61 2.07
C PRO A 143 -21.83 4.34 2.24
N ARG A 144 -21.57 5.34 1.40
CA ARG A 144 -20.43 6.24 1.54
C ARG A 144 -20.42 6.88 2.93
N GLY A 145 -19.21 7.04 3.53
CA GLY A 145 -19.06 7.56 4.88
C GLY A 145 -19.19 6.52 5.99
N HIS A 146 -19.59 5.27 5.66
CA HIS A 146 -19.62 4.20 6.63
C HIS A 146 -18.21 3.95 7.22
N HIS A 147 -18.13 3.65 8.53
CA HIS A 147 -16.86 3.50 9.26
C HIS A 147 -15.90 2.45 8.66
N MET A 148 -16.42 1.45 7.96
CA MET A 148 -15.62 0.41 7.30
C MET A 148 -14.72 0.95 6.18
N TYR A 149 -15.01 2.13 5.64
CA TYR A 149 -14.22 2.77 4.59
C TYR A 149 -13.20 3.78 5.14
N ARG A 150 -13.24 4.05 6.45
CA ARG A 150 -12.34 5.02 7.08
C ARG A 150 -10.96 4.42 7.28
N TRP A 151 -9.95 5.19 6.91
CA TRP A 151 -8.57 4.82 7.22
C TRP A 151 -8.39 4.68 8.74
N PRO A 152 -7.74 3.59 9.24
CA PRO A 152 -7.50 3.41 10.67
C PRO A 152 -6.65 4.56 11.23
N ARG A 153 -7.10 5.16 12.33
CA ARG A 153 -6.42 6.32 12.95
C ARG A 153 -5.03 5.99 13.48
N ASP A 154 -4.80 4.73 13.83
CA ASP A 154 -3.55 4.20 14.38
C ASP A 154 -2.62 3.61 13.31
N LEU A 155 -2.99 3.68 12.04
CA LEU A 155 -2.17 3.23 10.92
C LEU A 155 -1.68 4.41 10.08
N LEU A 156 -0.39 4.45 9.77
CA LEU A 156 0.18 5.51 8.95
C LEU A 156 -0.56 5.64 7.62
N ALA A 157 -1.16 6.80 7.37
CA ALA A 157 -1.81 7.08 6.10
C ALA A 157 -0.77 7.50 5.03
N PRO A 158 -0.93 7.11 3.77
CA PRO A 158 -0.13 7.66 2.68
C PRO A 158 -0.54 9.12 2.41
N ASP A 159 0.38 9.91 1.88
CA ASP A 159 0.09 11.28 1.41
C ASP A 159 -0.86 11.26 0.22
N VAL A 160 -0.71 10.24 -0.61
CA VAL A 160 -1.60 9.96 -1.74
C VAL A 160 -1.65 8.47 -2.01
N LEU A 161 -2.84 7.99 -2.33
CA LEU A 161 -3.11 6.64 -2.78
C LEU A 161 -3.51 6.69 -4.25
N PHE A 162 -2.72 6.06 -5.13
CA PHE A 162 -3.09 5.87 -6.52
C PHE A 162 -3.80 4.54 -6.69
N PHE A 163 -4.98 4.59 -7.24
CA PHE A 163 -5.78 3.42 -7.57
C PHE A 163 -5.85 3.25 -9.10
N VAL A 164 -5.16 2.25 -9.63
CA VAL A 164 -5.23 1.92 -11.05
C VAL A 164 -6.43 1.02 -11.27
N ASN A 165 -7.46 1.59 -11.90
CA ASN A 165 -8.73 0.95 -12.13
C ASN A 165 -8.62 -0.16 -13.21
N ALA A 166 -9.71 -0.94 -13.34
CA ALA A 166 -9.94 -1.86 -14.44
C ALA A 166 -11.31 -1.54 -15.05
N THR A 167 -11.40 -1.53 -16.36
CA THR A 167 -12.66 -1.32 -17.07
C THR A 167 -13.05 -2.59 -17.84
N LYS A 168 -14.35 -2.81 -18.02
CA LYS A 168 -14.90 -3.96 -18.76
C LYS A 168 -14.25 -4.16 -20.13
N ASN A 169 -13.91 -3.06 -20.80
CA ASN A 169 -13.36 -3.05 -22.15
C ASN A 169 -11.83 -3.12 -22.22
N VAL A 170 -11.13 -2.95 -21.11
CA VAL A 170 -9.66 -2.81 -21.09
C VAL A 170 -8.97 -4.11 -20.65
N GLY A 171 -9.68 -5.03 -19.99
CA GLY A 171 -9.11 -6.28 -19.49
C GLY A 171 -8.45 -7.12 -20.58
N LEU A 172 -9.13 -7.38 -21.69
CA LEU A 172 -8.60 -8.13 -22.84
C LEU A 172 -7.56 -7.32 -23.64
N ALA A 173 -7.73 -6.01 -23.71
CA ALA A 173 -6.86 -5.14 -24.52
C ALA A 173 -5.56 -4.74 -23.81
N THR A 174 -5.45 -4.87 -22.47
CA THR A 174 -4.30 -4.40 -21.70
C THR A 174 -3.36 -5.50 -21.22
N GLY A 175 -3.63 -6.77 -21.59
CA GLY A 175 -2.86 -7.93 -21.11
C GLY A 175 -3.05 -8.19 -19.61
N PHE A 176 -4.17 -7.76 -19.06
CA PHE A 176 -4.63 -8.21 -17.75
C PHE A 176 -5.41 -9.50 -17.95
N ASP A 177 -4.82 -10.63 -17.62
CA ASP A 177 -5.32 -11.99 -17.89
C ASP A 177 -6.55 -12.41 -17.06
N GLN A 178 -7.17 -11.51 -16.33
CA GLN A 178 -8.32 -11.83 -15.49
C GLN A 178 -9.61 -11.19 -16.02
N PRO A 179 -10.70 -11.97 -16.12
CA PRO A 179 -11.98 -11.46 -16.57
C PRO A 179 -12.53 -10.42 -15.57
N TYR A 180 -13.20 -9.42 -16.11
CA TYR A 180 -13.96 -8.46 -15.31
C TYR A 180 -15.20 -9.16 -14.74
N THR A 181 -15.30 -9.22 -13.43
CA THR A 181 -16.38 -9.92 -12.72
C THR A 181 -17.18 -8.97 -11.84
N ALA A 182 -18.34 -9.41 -11.35
CA ALA A 182 -19.09 -8.68 -10.33
C ALA A 182 -18.27 -8.41 -9.06
N PHE A 183 -17.34 -9.31 -8.73
CA PHE A 183 -16.38 -9.06 -7.64
C PHE A 183 -15.45 -7.90 -7.95
N THR A 184 -14.97 -7.81 -9.18
CA THR A 184 -14.13 -6.68 -9.65
C THR A 184 -14.86 -5.36 -9.53
N GLU A 185 -16.14 -5.32 -9.93
CA GLU A 185 -16.98 -4.12 -9.80
C GLU A 185 -17.10 -3.69 -8.33
N ARG A 186 -17.39 -4.64 -7.42
CA ARG A 186 -17.45 -4.34 -5.99
C ARG A 186 -16.14 -3.80 -5.44
N LEU A 187 -15.00 -4.38 -5.83
CA LEU A 187 -13.68 -3.87 -5.45
C LEU A 187 -13.52 -2.40 -5.84
N ILE A 188 -13.85 -2.05 -7.08
CA ILE A 188 -13.78 -0.68 -7.60
C ILE A 188 -14.68 0.25 -6.77
N GLN A 189 -15.90 -0.18 -6.49
CA GLN A 189 -16.83 0.60 -5.68
C GLN A 189 -16.31 0.84 -4.27
N VAL A 190 -15.66 -0.15 -3.66
CA VAL A 190 -15.04 0.02 -2.34
C VAL A 190 -13.86 1.00 -2.39
N PHE A 191 -12.98 0.89 -3.39
CA PHE A 191 -11.87 1.85 -3.57
C PHE A 191 -12.36 3.29 -3.69
N ARG A 192 -13.48 3.52 -4.37
CA ARG A 192 -14.10 4.85 -4.55
C ARG A 192 -14.79 5.38 -3.30
N ARG A 193 -15.06 4.54 -2.28
CA ARG A 193 -15.74 4.92 -1.02
C ARG A 193 -14.79 5.18 0.13
N VAL A 194 -13.49 4.93 -0.05
CA VAL A 194 -12.49 5.13 0.99
C VAL A 194 -12.45 6.58 1.45
N ASP A 195 -12.32 6.77 2.75
CA ASP A 195 -12.27 8.04 3.43
C ASP A 195 -11.02 8.15 4.33
N GLY A 196 -10.58 9.38 4.58
CA GLY A 196 -9.41 9.67 5.43
C GLY A 196 -8.06 9.65 4.71
N VAL A 197 -8.02 9.40 3.38
CA VAL A 197 -6.83 9.52 2.54
C VAL A 197 -7.18 10.11 1.18
N LYS A 198 -6.22 10.79 0.54
CA LYS A 198 -6.38 11.27 -0.83
C LYS A 198 -6.26 10.10 -1.80
N VAL A 199 -7.36 9.72 -2.43
CA VAL A 199 -7.40 8.68 -3.47
C VAL A 199 -7.44 9.32 -4.85
N VAL A 200 -6.53 8.90 -5.73
CA VAL A 200 -6.46 9.31 -7.13
C VAL A 200 -6.69 8.09 -8.01
N GLU A 201 -7.83 8.06 -8.68
CA GLU A 201 -8.16 6.99 -9.62
C GLU A 201 -7.47 7.25 -10.96
N LEU A 202 -6.79 6.23 -11.50
CA LEU A 202 -6.10 6.26 -12.77
C LEU A 202 -6.66 5.20 -13.70
N SER A 203 -6.79 5.55 -14.99
CA SER A 203 -7.12 4.58 -16.03
C SER A 203 -5.97 3.62 -16.27
N PRO A 204 -6.26 2.32 -16.48
CA PRO A 204 -5.25 1.34 -16.84
C PRO A 204 -4.72 1.62 -18.24
N SER A 205 -3.48 1.17 -18.53
CA SER A 205 -2.86 1.26 -19.86
C SER A 205 -2.10 -0.02 -20.17
N LYS A 206 -2.09 -0.42 -21.46
CA LYS A 206 -1.22 -1.50 -21.95
C LYS A 206 0.25 -1.22 -21.61
N ASN A 207 0.66 0.01 -21.81
CA ASN A 207 1.98 0.47 -21.41
C ASN A 207 1.94 1.07 -20.02
N TYR A 208 2.42 0.33 -19.04
CA TYR A 208 2.48 0.78 -17.64
C TYR A 208 3.25 2.10 -17.45
N LEU A 209 4.17 2.45 -18.38
CA LEU A 209 4.91 3.71 -18.31
C LEU A 209 4.00 4.94 -18.47
N VAL A 210 2.84 4.80 -19.15
CA VAL A 210 1.84 5.86 -19.21
C VAL A 210 1.25 6.13 -17.83
N VAL A 211 0.92 5.07 -17.09
CA VAL A 211 0.43 5.18 -15.72
C VAL A 211 1.50 5.81 -14.81
N VAL A 212 2.75 5.38 -14.94
CA VAL A 212 3.89 5.97 -14.21
C VAL A 212 4.03 7.46 -14.53
N LYS A 213 3.94 7.86 -15.80
CA LYS A 213 3.99 9.26 -16.21
C LYS A 213 2.89 10.08 -15.52
N ASN A 214 1.66 9.57 -15.52
CA ASN A 214 0.51 10.25 -14.90
C ASN A 214 0.71 10.40 -13.38
N ILE A 215 1.20 9.36 -12.70
CA ILE A 215 1.53 9.40 -11.27
C ILE A 215 2.58 10.49 -10.99
N ILE A 216 3.68 10.49 -11.74
CA ILE A 216 4.77 11.46 -11.54
C ILE A 216 4.31 12.89 -11.85
N SER A 217 3.51 13.08 -12.90
CA SER A 217 2.95 14.41 -13.23
C SER A 217 2.05 14.91 -12.09
N TYR A 218 1.17 14.06 -11.57
CA TYR A 218 0.30 14.40 -10.43
C TYR A 218 1.11 14.76 -9.18
N ILE A 219 2.13 13.94 -8.83
CA ILE A 219 2.97 14.21 -7.66
C ILE A 219 3.69 15.55 -7.81
N ARG A 220 4.24 15.82 -8.99
CA ARG A 220 4.94 17.09 -9.29
C ARG A 220 4.02 18.28 -9.15
N GLU A 221 2.79 18.18 -9.66
CA GLU A 221 1.80 19.24 -9.62
C GLU A 221 1.31 19.52 -8.20
N GLN A 222 0.99 18.46 -7.44
CA GLN A 222 0.31 18.61 -6.15
C GLN A 222 1.27 18.76 -4.96
N PHE A 223 2.51 18.32 -5.05
CA PHE A 223 3.41 18.23 -3.90
C PHE A 223 4.74 19.02 -4.07
N ARG A 224 4.96 19.69 -5.20
CA ARG A 224 6.19 20.48 -5.41
C ARG A 224 6.45 21.48 -4.27
N ASP A 225 5.44 22.24 -3.94
CA ASP A 225 5.52 23.33 -2.97
C ASP A 225 4.87 22.97 -1.63
N HIS A 226 4.71 21.65 -1.36
CA HIS A 226 4.08 21.22 -0.13
C HIS A 226 4.96 21.54 1.09
N PRO A 227 4.40 22.21 2.14
CA PRO A 227 5.21 22.73 3.26
C PRO A 227 5.93 21.63 4.05
N ASP A 228 5.32 20.46 4.18
CA ASP A 228 5.80 19.38 5.05
C ASP A 228 6.43 18.20 4.28
N ILE A 229 6.41 18.22 2.93
CA ILE A 229 6.91 17.13 2.10
C ILE A 229 8.08 17.56 1.23
N ASN A 230 9.12 16.74 1.21
CA ASN A 230 10.26 16.91 0.33
C ASN A 230 10.18 15.90 -0.84
N LEU A 231 10.42 16.37 -2.07
CA LEU A 231 10.39 15.59 -3.30
C LEU A 231 11.78 15.57 -3.97
N PRO A 232 12.71 14.74 -3.51
CA PRO A 232 14.01 14.64 -4.17
C PRO A 232 13.87 13.98 -5.54
N GLY A 233 14.58 14.53 -6.51
CA GLY A 233 14.71 13.92 -7.84
C GLY A 233 13.69 14.34 -8.88
N LEU A 234 12.72 15.20 -8.56
CA LEU A 234 11.81 15.76 -9.56
C LEU A 234 12.31 17.07 -10.21
N ASP A 235 13.38 17.65 -9.69
CA ASP A 235 13.96 18.92 -10.17
C ASP A 235 14.86 18.78 -11.39
N LEU A 236 15.10 17.55 -11.86
CA LEU A 236 15.86 17.35 -13.11
C LEU A 236 14.94 17.63 -14.31
N PRO A 237 15.32 18.57 -15.19
CA PRO A 237 14.64 18.77 -16.46
C PRO A 237 14.62 17.44 -17.21
N GLY A 238 13.55 17.18 -17.95
CA GLY A 238 13.16 15.90 -18.56
C GLY A 238 14.16 15.26 -19.54
N GLY A 239 15.33 14.91 -19.07
CA GLY A 239 16.45 14.48 -19.91
C GLY A 239 17.07 13.13 -19.62
N VAL A 240 16.39 12.14 -19.03
CA VAL A 240 16.95 10.78 -18.95
C VAL A 240 15.86 9.71 -19.14
N LEU A 241 15.32 9.61 -20.33
CA LEU A 241 14.47 8.48 -20.75
C LEU A 241 15.03 7.70 -21.95
N GLN A 242 16.23 8.03 -22.41
CA GLN A 242 16.75 7.45 -23.66
C GLN A 242 17.81 6.36 -23.49
N LYS A 243 18.28 6.04 -22.28
CA LYS A 243 19.35 5.05 -22.10
C LYS A 243 18.93 3.67 -21.59
N ASP A 244 17.66 3.44 -21.20
CA ASP A 244 17.24 2.12 -20.69
C ASP A 244 16.52 1.23 -21.71
N ILE A 245 16.42 1.63 -22.98
CA ILE A 245 15.72 0.86 -24.04
C ILE A 245 16.69 0.02 -24.89
N THR A 246 17.98 0.22 -24.75
CA THR A 246 18.98 -0.52 -25.55
C THR A 246 19.87 -1.38 -24.67
N LYS A 247 19.31 -2.37 -24.01
CA LYS A 247 20.02 -3.63 -23.66
C LYS A 247 19.01 -4.71 -23.30
N ARG A 248 18.72 -5.52 -24.36
CA ARG A 248 18.17 -6.89 -24.38
C ARG A 248 16.77 -7.12 -23.83
#